data_121fbf42512e8ddc1fb90983b8e78008
#
_entry.id   121fbf42512e8ddc1fb90983b8e78008
#
_cell.length_a   1.000
_cell.length_b   1.000
_cell.length_c   1.000
_cell.angle_alpha   90.00
_cell.angle_beta   90.00
_cell.angle_gamma   90.00
#
_symmetry.space_group_name_H-M   'P 1'
#
loop_
_entity.id
_entity.type
_entity.pdbx_description
1 polymer ?
#
loop_
_entity_poly.entity_id
_entity_poly.type
_entity_poly.pdbx_seq_one_letter_code
_entity_poly.pdbx_strand_id
1 'polypeptide(L)'
;MSAPLLVFGWGNLSRGDDALGPLFVQQLRLLAGADAGNRVDFLEDYQLQVEHALDLASRERVLFVDASVNCAMPFEVTTPRPSRDTSFTTHAISPRALMHVYRDLYHDEPPPCTLLAIRGMHFELGAPPGSLALDHLARALAWGQVWLEGVAAPPLILSEAAHA
;
A
#
# COMPACT_ATOMS: atom_id res chain seq x y z
N MET A 1 -4.78 -16.54 -13.23
CA MET A 1 -5.27 -15.24 -13.71
C MET A 1 -5.25 -14.23 -12.57
N SER A 2 -4.73 -13.05 -12.84
CA SER A 2 -4.71 -11.97 -11.85
C SER A 2 -6.10 -11.39 -11.65
N ALA A 3 -6.46 -11.11 -10.41
CA ALA A 3 -7.68 -10.38 -10.11
C ALA A 3 -7.58 -8.93 -10.58
N PRO A 4 -8.70 -8.25 -10.88
CA PRO A 4 -8.64 -6.86 -11.34
C PRO A 4 -8.12 -5.87 -10.29
N LEU A 5 -8.29 -6.16 -9.01
CA LEU A 5 -7.78 -5.32 -7.93
C LEU A 5 -6.59 -5.98 -7.27
N LEU A 6 -5.58 -5.18 -6.93
CA LEU A 6 -4.44 -5.62 -6.13
C LEU A 6 -4.32 -4.75 -4.90
N VAL A 7 -4.25 -5.38 -3.73
CA VAL A 7 -3.89 -4.72 -2.47
C VAL A 7 -2.53 -5.27 -2.04
N PHE A 8 -1.55 -4.40 -1.96
CA PHE A 8 -0.18 -4.79 -1.67
C PHE A 8 0.35 -3.98 -0.48
N GLY A 9 0.63 -4.66 0.62
CA GLY A 9 1.21 -4.03 1.81
C GLY A 9 2.58 -4.62 2.11
N TRP A 10 3.49 -3.80 2.60
CA TRP A 10 4.82 -4.26 2.97
C TRP A 10 5.26 -3.68 4.31
N GLY A 11 6.20 -4.37 4.92
CA GLY A 11 6.79 -4.03 6.20
C GLY A 11 7.20 -5.25 6.98
N ASN A 12 7.90 -5.02 8.07
CA ASN A 12 8.39 -6.08 8.94
C ASN A 12 7.41 -6.30 10.11
N LEU A 13 6.76 -7.46 10.13
CA LEU A 13 5.81 -7.82 11.19
C LEU A 13 6.45 -7.85 12.60
N SER A 14 7.77 -7.94 12.67
CA SER A 14 8.51 -7.99 13.93
C SER A 14 9.11 -6.64 14.35
N ARG A 15 8.75 -5.55 13.68
CA ARG A 15 9.35 -4.24 13.93
C ARG A 15 8.28 -3.21 14.29
N GLY A 16 7.59 -3.41 15.41
CA GLY A 16 6.62 -2.43 15.90
C GLY A 16 5.59 -2.03 14.85
N ASP A 17 5.43 -0.74 14.63
CA ASP A 17 4.43 -0.19 13.72
C ASP A 17 4.77 -0.40 12.23
N ASP A 18 5.96 -0.90 11.91
CA ASP A 18 6.28 -1.30 10.54
C ASP A 18 5.38 -2.44 10.05
N ALA A 19 4.73 -3.12 10.98
CA ALA A 19 3.77 -4.18 10.69
C ALA A 19 2.45 -3.68 10.09
N LEU A 20 2.19 -2.39 10.08
CA LEU A 20 0.89 -1.84 9.66
C LEU A 20 0.52 -2.22 8.22
N GLY A 21 1.49 -2.23 7.30
CA GLY A 21 1.24 -2.62 5.92
C GLY A 21 0.73 -4.06 5.80
N PRO A 22 1.51 -5.05 6.24
CA PRO A 22 1.07 -6.45 6.22
C PRO A 22 -0.21 -6.71 7.02
N LEU A 23 -0.36 -6.09 8.19
CA LEU A 23 -1.56 -6.25 9.00
C LEU A 23 -2.80 -5.73 8.28
N PHE A 24 -2.68 -4.60 7.59
CA PHE A 24 -3.77 -4.07 6.79
C PHE A 24 -4.23 -5.09 5.74
N VAL A 25 -3.29 -5.67 5.02
CA VAL A 25 -3.59 -6.67 3.99
C VAL A 25 -4.30 -7.88 4.60
N GLN A 26 -3.78 -8.41 5.70
CA GLN A 26 -4.34 -9.57 6.36
C GLN A 26 -5.77 -9.31 6.84
N GLN A 27 -5.98 -8.17 7.48
CA GLN A 27 -7.29 -7.83 8.06
C GLN A 27 -8.30 -7.42 6.99
N LEU A 28 -7.87 -6.71 5.95
CA LEU A 28 -8.77 -6.37 4.85
C LEU A 28 -9.23 -7.63 4.10
N ARG A 29 -8.33 -8.60 3.94
CA ARG A 29 -8.69 -9.90 3.35
C ARG A 29 -9.80 -10.58 4.14
N LEU A 30 -9.69 -10.60 5.47
CA LEU A 30 -10.71 -11.19 6.33
C LEU A 30 -12.03 -10.43 6.22
N LEU A 31 -12.00 -9.12 6.21
CA LEU A 31 -13.21 -8.29 6.08
C LEU A 31 -13.88 -8.43 4.73
N ALA A 32 -13.10 -8.61 3.67
CA ALA A 32 -13.62 -8.78 2.32
C ALA A 32 -14.36 -10.12 2.12
N GLY A 33 -13.97 -11.14 2.89
CA GLY A 33 -14.58 -12.45 2.85
C GLY A 33 -14.12 -13.31 1.68
N ALA A 34 -14.59 -14.57 1.67
CA ALA A 34 -14.19 -15.56 0.68
C ALA A 34 -14.63 -15.20 -0.75
N ASP A 35 -15.73 -14.45 -0.88
CA ASP A 35 -16.29 -14.09 -2.19
C ASP A 35 -15.45 -13.05 -2.94
N ALA A 36 -14.52 -12.39 -2.26
CA ALA A 36 -13.65 -11.40 -2.87
C ALA A 36 -12.50 -12.00 -3.69
N GLY A 37 -12.25 -13.31 -3.58
CA GLY A 37 -11.07 -13.95 -4.17
C GLY A 37 -10.94 -13.80 -5.69
N ASN A 38 -12.05 -13.61 -6.41
CA ASN A 38 -12.00 -13.39 -7.86
C ASN A 38 -11.83 -11.92 -8.24
N ARG A 39 -11.99 -11.01 -7.30
CA ARG A 39 -11.93 -9.56 -7.54
C ARG A 39 -10.67 -8.92 -7.03
N VAL A 40 -10.05 -9.48 -6.00
CA VAL A 40 -8.94 -8.85 -5.31
C VAL A 40 -7.85 -9.88 -5.03
N ASP A 41 -6.62 -9.56 -5.42
CA ASP A 41 -5.43 -10.25 -4.93
C ASP A 41 -4.83 -9.46 -3.77
N PHE A 42 -4.49 -10.15 -2.69
CA PHE A 42 -3.88 -9.58 -1.50
C PHE A 42 -2.45 -10.10 -1.40
N LEU A 43 -1.48 -9.19 -1.47
CA LEU A 43 -0.07 -9.53 -1.39
C LEU A 43 0.59 -8.79 -0.25
N GLU A 44 1.54 -9.45 0.42
CA GLU A 44 2.37 -8.82 1.43
C GLU A 44 3.82 -9.27 1.28
N ASP A 45 4.74 -8.41 1.66
CA ASP A 45 6.17 -8.70 1.63
C ASP A 45 6.88 -7.84 2.68
N TYR A 46 8.15 -8.10 2.90
CA TYR A 46 9.00 -7.31 3.78
C TYR A 46 9.18 -5.90 3.29
N GLN A 47 9.36 -5.76 1.99
CA GLN A 47 9.57 -4.47 1.33
C GLN A 47 9.13 -4.57 -0.12
N LEU A 48 8.87 -3.43 -0.72
CA LEU A 48 8.56 -3.37 -2.13
C LEU A 48 9.87 -3.60 -2.91
N GLN A 49 9.82 -4.48 -3.90
CA GLN A 49 10.99 -4.89 -4.69
C GLN A 49 10.70 -4.73 -6.17
N VAL A 50 11.76 -4.65 -6.97
CA VAL A 50 11.65 -4.40 -8.42
C VAL A 50 10.81 -5.46 -9.12
N GLU A 51 10.90 -6.73 -8.71
CA GLU A 51 10.12 -7.83 -9.30
C GLU A 51 8.62 -7.68 -9.07
N HIS A 52 8.19 -6.86 -8.12
CA HIS A 52 6.77 -6.60 -7.88
C HIS A 52 6.13 -5.81 -9.04
N ALA A 53 6.93 -5.26 -9.96
CA ALA A 53 6.38 -4.66 -11.18
C ALA A 53 5.55 -5.67 -11.98
N LEU A 54 5.89 -6.96 -11.90
CA LEU A 54 5.13 -8.03 -12.58
C LEU A 54 3.72 -8.18 -12.00
N ASP A 55 3.55 -7.88 -10.71
CA ASP A 55 2.25 -8.00 -10.04
C ASP A 55 1.28 -6.88 -10.44
N LEU A 56 1.78 -5.80 -11.02
CA LEU A 56 0.93 -4.69 -11.46
C LEU A 56 0.23 -4.96 -12.79
N ALA A 57 0.70 -5.95 -13.55
CA ALA A 57 0.17 -6.23 -14.88
C ALA A 57 -1.28 -6.69 -14.83
N SER A 58 -2.07 -6.19 -15.76
CA SER A 58 -3.48 -6.58 -15.94
C SER A 58 -4.40 -6.23 -14.77
N ARG A 59 -4.03 -5.22 -13.98
CA ARG A 59 -4.89 -4.72 -12.91
C ARG A 59 -5.72 -3.54 -13.38
N GLU A 60 -6.92 -3.42 -12.86
CA GLU A 60 -7.75 -2.22 -13.03
C GLU A 60 -7.34 -1.13 -12.04
N ARG A 61 -7.04 -1.53 -10.79
CA ARG A 61 -6.60 -0.61 -9.73
C ARG A 61 -5.67 -1.33 -8.77
N VAL A 62 -4.74 -0.56 -8.21
CA VAL A 62 -3.75 -1.07 -7.24
C VAL A 62 -3.77 -0.16 -6.00
N LEU A 63 -3.78 -0.78 -4.83
CA LEU A 63 -3.61 -0.09 -3.55
C LEU A 63 -2.30 -0.55 -2.91
N PHE A 64 -1.37 0.39 -2.75
CA PHE A 64 -0.14 0.18 -1.98
C PHE A 64 -0.38 0.63 -0.54
N VAL A 65 0.12 -0.13 0.43
CA VAL A 65 -0.05 0.16 1.84
C VAL A 65 1.28 0.06 2.57
N ASP A 66 1.65 1.13 3.25
CA ASP A 66 2.89 1.19 4.02
C ASP A 66 2.69 1.99 5.30
N ALA A 67 3.50 1.69 6.30
CA ALA A 67 3.57 2.50 7.51
C ALA A 67 4.42 3.74 7.25
N SER A 68 4.09 4.84 7.88
CA SER A 68 4.85 6.09 7.72
C SER A 68 4.97 6.82 9.06
N VAL A 69 6.15 7.35 9.33
CA VAL A 69 6.39 8.21 10.51
C VAL A 69 6.06 9.67 10.23
N ASN A 70 5.88 10.04 8.97
CA ASN A 70 5.77 11.43 8.52
C ASN A 70 4.38 11.82 8.06
N CYS A 71 3.53 10.86 7.71
CA CYS A 71 2.22 11.17 7.16
C CYS A 71 1.31 11.77 8.23
N ALA A 72 0.23 12.40 7.81
CA ALA A 72 -0.80 12.88 8.72
C ALA A 72 -1.47 11.72 9.45
N MET A 73 -1.99 11.98 10.64
CA MET A 73 -2.77 11.01 11.41
C MET A 73 -4.24 11.08 11.01
N PRO A 74 -4.96 9.96 10.98
CA PRO A 74 -4.52 8.59 11.25
C PRO A 74 -3.81 7.93 10.07
N PHE A 75 -4.05 8.39 8.87
CA PHE A 75 -3.45 7.91 7.64
C PHE A 75 -3.56 8.98 6.57
N GLU A 76 -2.84 8.76 5.49
CA GLU A 76 -2.83 9.68 4.36
C GLU A 76 -2.96 8.89 3.05
N VAL A 77 -3.75 9.41 2.12
CA VAL A 77 -3.98 8.78 0.82
C VAL A 77 -3.43 9.68 -0.27
N THR A 78 -2.56 9.14 -1.10
CA THR A 78 -1.96 9.87 -2.22
C THR A 78 -2.05 9.06 -3.50
N THR A 79 -1.90 9.74 -4.63
CA THR A 79 -1.86 9.11 -5.95
C THR A 79 -0.43 9.23 -6.50
N PRO A 80 0.42 8.21 -6.31
CA PRO A 80 1.79 8.27 -6.82
C PRO A 80 1.80 8.25 -8.34
N ARG A 81 2.80 8.92 -8.92
CA ARG A 81 3.04 8.92 -10.36
C ARG A 81 4.39 8.28 -10.64
N PRO A 82 4.56 7.59 -11.78
CA PRO A 82 5.84 7.01 -12.11
C PRO A 82 6.95 8.07 -12.08
N SER A 83 8.07 7.72 -11.48
CA SER A 83 9.22 8.61 -11.37
C SER A 83 10.49 7.79 -11.25
N ARG A 84 11.55 8.23 -11.90
CA ARG A 84 12.87 7.68 -11.66
C ARG A 84 13.31 8.09 -10.28
N ASP A 85 13.60 7.10 -9.47
CA ASP A 85 14.13 7.31 -8.13
C ASP A 85 15.50 6.66 -8.07
N THR A 86 16.53 7.47 -7.87
CA THR A 86 17.90 6.99 -7.76
C THR A 86 18.31 6.74 -6.32
N SER A 87 17.40 6.95 -5.38
CA SER A 87 17.68 6.83 -3.95
C SER A 87 17.43 5.45 -3.37
N PHE A 88 16.98 4.48 -4.18
CA PHE A 88 16.73 3.15 -3.65
C PHE A 88 18.04 2.45 -3.29
N THR A 89 18.05 1.83 -2.12
CA THR A 89 19.12 0.92 -1.72
C THR A 89 18.84 -0.47 -2.29
N THR A 90 19.82 -1.29 -2.35
CA THR A 90 19.97 -2.54 -3.09
C THR A 90 18.73 -3.37 -3.42
N HIS A 91 17.64 -3.29 -2.67
CA HIS A 91 16.44 -4.12 -2.92
C HIS A 91 15.14 -3.36 -2.73
N ALA A 92 15.12 -2.34 -1.89
CA ALA A 92 13.92 -1.56 -1.62
C ALA A 92 13.69 -0.51 -2.71
N ILE A 93 12.47 -0.41 -3.19
CA ILE A 93 12.10 0.53 -4.23
C ILE A 93 10.81 1.26 -3.78
N SER A 94 10.67 2.52 -4.16
CA SER A 94 9.44 3.27 -3.88
C SER A 94 8.31 2.87 -4.84
N PRO A 95 7.04 3.10 -4.47
CA PRO A 95 5.94 2.89 -5.41
C PRO A 95 6.12 3.64 -6.73
N ARG A 96 6.58 4.87 -6.67
CA ARG A 96 6.81 5.71 -7.86
C ARG A 96 7.86 5.10 -8.78
N ALA A 97 8.96 4.63 -8.19
CA ALA A 97 10.03 3.98 -8.95
C ALA A 97 9.57 2.65 -9.53
N LEU A 98 8.77 1.89 -8.77
CA LEU A 98 8.21 0.63 -9.27
C LEU A 98 7.29 0.87 -10.47
N MET A 99 6.47 1.90 -10.42
CA MET A 99 5.61 2.27 -11.54
C MET A 99 6.45 2.65 -12.77
N HIS A 100 7.59 3.30 -12.56
CA HIS A 100 8.51 3.62 -13.65
C HIS A 100 9.14 2.35 -14.24
N VAL A 101 9.54 1.39 -13.41
CA VAL A 101 10.02 0.07 -13.87
C VAL A 101 8.95 -0.63 -14.71
N TYR A 102 7.69 -0.55 -14.30
CA TYR A 102 6.58 -1.10 -15.08
C TYR A 102 6.54 -0.50 -16.50
N ARG A 103 6.65 0.83 -16.61
CA ARG A 103 6.70 1.50 -17.92
C ARG A 103 7.81 0.96 -18.81
N ASP A 104 9.00 0.81 -18.24
CA ASP A 104 10.17 0.34 -18.99
C ASP A 104 10.00 -1.12 -19.42
N LEU A 105 9.38 -1.92 -18.55
CA LEU A 105 9.21 -3.36 -18.79
C LEU A 105 8.11 -3.65 -19.81
N TYR A 106 6.97 -2.98 -19.70
CA TYR A 106 5.79 -3.29 -20.49
C TYR A 106 5.53 -2.30 -21.62
N HIS A 107 6.29 -1.19 -21.69
CA HIS A 107 6.10 -0.11 -22.67
C HIS A 107 4.67 0.42 -22.67
N ASP A 108 4.08 0.52 -21.49
CA ASP A 108 2.71 0.93 -21.27
C ASP A 108 2.61 1.63 -19.92
N GLU A 109 1.53 2.40 -19.73
CA GLU A 109 1.28 3.04 -18.46
C GLU A 109 0.86 1.99 -17.40
N PRO A 110 1.36 2.13 -16.16
CA PRO A 110 0.87 1.27 -15.09
C PRO A 110 -0.62 1.52 -14.81
N PRO A 111 -1.31 0.56 -14.19
CA PRO A 111 -2.69 0.79 -13.76
C PRO A 111 -2.75 1.94 -12.76
N PRO A 112 -3.94 2.54 -12.54
CA PRO A 112 -4.13 3.53 -11.50
C PRO A 112 -3.70 2.97 -10.14
N CYS A 113 -2.78 3.66 -9.47
CA CYS A 113 -2.24 3.27 -8.17
C CYS A 113 -2.59 4.31 -7.13
N THR A 114 -2.93 3.83 -5.94
CA THR A 114 -3.15 4.65 -4.75
C THR A 114 -2.17 4.21 -3.67
N LEU A 115 -1.60 5.14 -2.94
CA LEU A 115 -0.76 4.85 -1.78
C LEU A 115 -1.49 5.24 -0.51
N LEU A 116 -1.69 4.27 0.37
CA LEU A 116 -2.22 4.47 1.71
C LEU A 116 -1.04 4.40 2.68
N ALA A 117 -0.71 5.52 3.30
CA ALA A 117 0.32 5.60 4.33
C ALA A 117 -0.37 5.66 5.69
N ILE A 118 -0.11 4.67 6.54
CA ILE A 118 -0.72 4.59 7.87
C ILE A 118 0.30 5.10 8.90
N ARG A 119 -0.10 6.05 9.72
CA ARG A 119 0.83 6.68 10.66
C ARG A 119 1.25 5.70 11.74
N GLY A 120 2.56 5.44 11.79
CA GLY A 120 3.24 4.70 12.83
C GLY A 120 4.06 5.62 13.72
N MET A 121 4.35 5.17 14.93
CA MET A 121 5.06 5.95 15.95
C MET A 121 6.37 5.31 16.38
N HIS A 122 6.40 3.98 16.49
CA HIS A 122 7.53 3.22 17.04
C HIS A 122 7.88 2.04 16.15
N PHE A 123 9.13 1.94 15.75
CA PHE A 123 9.60 0.96 14.77
C PHE A 123 10.72 0.09 15.35
N GLU A 124 10.65 -0.24 16.63
CA GLU A 124 11.67 -1.05 17.28
C GLU A 124 11.53 -2.52 16.95
N LEU A 125 12.64 -3.15 16.58
CA LEU A 125 12.69 -4.57 16.30
C LEU A 125 12.34 -5.36 17.56
N GLY A 126 11.42 -6.33 17.42
CA GLY A 126 10.94 -7.15 18.52
C GLY A 126 9.76 -6.56 19.27
N ALA A 127 9.40 -5.30 19.02
CA ALA A 127 8.24 -4.69 19.67
C ALA A 127 6.95 -5.02 18.90
N PRO A 128 5.81 -5.17 19.60
CA PRO A 128 4.51 -5.26 18.93
C PRO A 128 4.09 -3.88 18.41
N PRO A 129 3.11 -3.81 17.50
CA PRO A 129 2.52 -2.53 17.12
C PRO A 129 1.92 -1.81 18.32
N GLY A 130 2.05 -0.48 18.35
CA GLY A 130 1.52 0.33 19.44
C GLY A 130 0.01 0.51 19.35
N SER A 131 -0.62 0.86 20.48
CA SER A 131 -2.07 1.00 20.53
C SER A 131 -2.59 2.12 19.64
N LEU A 132 -1.87 3.25 19.54
CA LEU A 132 -2.26 4.34 18.67
C LEU A 132 -2.17 3.94 17.19
N ALA A 133 -1.10 3.24 16.82
CA ALA A 133 -0.94 2.73 15.46
C ALA A 133 -2.05 1.74 15.10
N LEU A 134 -2.46 0.89 16.04
CA LEU A 134 -3.57 -0.04 15.81
C LEU A 134 -4.91 0.69 15.65
N ASP A 135 -5.11 1.81 16.34
CA ASP A 135 -6.28 2.66 16.11
C ASP A 135 -6.25 3.26 14.70
N HIS A 136 -5.10 3.74 14.25
CA HIS A 136 -4.92 4.25 12.90
C HIS A 136 -5.21 3.15 11.85
N LEU A 137 -4.76 1.93 12.14
CA LEU A 137 -5.03 0.79 11.27
C LEU A 137 -6.53 0.53 11.13
N ALA A 138 -7.27 0.55 12.24
CA ALA A 138 -8.72 0.32 12.22
C ALA A 138 -9.43 1.36 11.33
N ARG A 139 -9.01 2.63 11.44
CA ARG A 139 -9.57 3.69 10.61
C ARG A 139 -9.20 3.53 9.14
N ALA A 140 -7.97 3.14 8.87
CA ALA A 140 -7.52 2.86 7.49
C ALA A 140 -8.29 1.70 6.87
N LEU A 141 -8.60 0.67 7.67
CA LEU A 141 -9.37 -0.48 7.18
C LEU A 141 -10.78 -0.09 6.76
N ALA A 142 -11.43 0.81 7.50
CA ALA A 142 -12.75 1.32 7.12
C ALA A 142 -12.68 2.02 5.75
N TRP A 143 -11.64 2.82 5.53
CA TRP A 143 -11.39 3.44 4.23
C TRP A 143 -11.13 2.39 3.15
N GLY A 144 -10.33 1.37 3.46
CA GLY A 144 -9.98 0.31 2.52
C GLY A 144 -11.17 -0.49 2.04
N GLN A 145 -12.15 -0.74 2.92
CA GLN A 145 -13.39 -1.42 2.54
C GLN A 145 -14.15 -0.62 1.48
N VAL A 146 -14.20 0.69 1.62
CA VAL A 146 -14.83 1.57 0.62
C VAL A 146 -14.04 1.54 -0.68
N TRP A 147 -12.72 1.55 -0.60
CA TRP A 147 -11.86 1.47 -1.80
C TRP A 147 -12.12 0.18 -2.59
N LEU A 148 -12.29 -0.95 -1.91
CA LEU A 148 -12.58 -2.23 -2.56
C LEU A 148 -13.88 -2.21 -3.36
N GLU A 149 -14.87 -1.48 -2.89
CA GLU A 149 -16.17 -1.40 -3.55
C GLU A 149 -16.15 -0.53 -4.81
N GLY A 150 -15.10 0.26 -5.01
CA GLY A 150 -14.98 1.13 -6.17
C GLY A 150 -15.96 2.28 -6.18
N VAL A 151 -16.69 2.51 -5.09
CA VAL A 151 -17.52 3.69 -4.92
C VAL A 151 -16.59 4.87 -4.75
N ALA A 152 -16.86 5.97 -5.46
CA ALA A 152 -16.10 7.21 -5.35
C ALA A 152 -16.35 7.86 -3.99
N ALA A 153 -15.91 7.20 -2.92
CA ALA A 153 -15.73 7.89 -1.66
C ALA A 153 -14.58 8.86 -1.87
N PRO A 154 -14.76 10.15 -1.62
CA PRO A 154 -13.62 11.04 -1.69
C PRO A 154 -12.57 10.51 -0.72
N PRO A 155 -11.38 10.21 -1.21
CA PRO A 155 -10.30 9.85 -0.30
C PRO A 155 -10.11 11.02 0.65
N LEU A 156 -9.73 10.72 1.87
CA LEU A 156 -9.19 11.75 2.75
C LEU A 156 -7.83 12.15 2.13
N ILE A 157 -7.90 12.98 1.09
CA ILE A 157 -6.69 13.53 0.50
C ILE A 157 -6.22 14.63 1.44
N LEU A 158 -5.17 14.32 2.18
CA LEU A 158 -4.68 15.26 3.17
C LEU A 158 -3.73 16.26 2.56
N SER A 159 -2.87 15.88 1.68
CA SER A 159 -2.02 16.82 0.94
C SER A 159 -1.17 16.10 -0.07
N GLU A 160 -1.51 16.19 -1.32
CA GLU A 160 -0.63 15.73 -2.39
C GLU A 160 0.60 16.63 -2.51
N ALA A 161 0.45 17.92 -2.24
CA ALA A 161 1.54 18.89 -2.37
C ALA A 161 2.62 18.73 -1.31
N ALA A 162 2.31 18.21 -0.13
CA ALA A 162 3.30 18.03 0.93
C ALA A 162 4.21 16.83 0.71
N HIS A 163 3.87 15.97 -0.24
CA HIS A 163 4.59 14.72 -0.52
C HIS A 163 5.08 14.60 -1.95
N ALA A 164 4.98 15.69 -2.67
CA ALA A 164 5.48 15.75 -4.03
C ALA A 164 7.00 15.83 -4.08
#